data_e87e96f0d411577b568f70086b80f057
#
_entry.id   e87e96f0d411577b568f70086b80f057
#
_cell.length_a   1.000
_cell.length_b   1.000
_cell.length_c   1.000
_cell.angle_alpha   90.00
_cell.angle_beta   90.00
_cell.angle_gamma   90.00
#
_symmetry.space_group_name_H-M   'P 1'
#
loop_
_entity.id
_entity.type
_entity.pdbx_description
1 polymer ?
#
loop_
_entity_poly.entity_id
_entity_poly.type
_entity_poly.pdbx_seq_one_letter_code
_entity_poly.pdbx_strand_id
1 'polypeptide(L)'
;MTAATKASVAAPSAPLEKGKIEVTPVLDVADRDRFIKFSWEIYRNDLHWVPPLLMERHEFLDPSKNPFFLHAEVALFLARRAGEIVGRIAAVEDRNFNSFHRSRVAYFGLFECVNDVQVAAALFQAAREWARGRGLESLLGPMNLSTNYEVGLLVEGFDSDPYLQMTYNPPYYGELIEKCGLEKAKDLYAWERSASPPPERFARVADKIRAHSEVQIRSVNLRNFEAEVTRIKEVYNAAWEKNWGFVPMTEKEFDKLARDLRQFVVPALALLAECQGEPIAFSLTIPDYNQALKKLNGRLTTYGLPIGLLKLLYFARKIDRVRLMALGVKAGWRRRGIDAVLVVETIRRVHRLGYQGGEVSWTLEDNDLINRTIEASGCTRTKRYRVYRAQTG
;
A
#
# COMPACT_ATOMS: atom_id res chain seq x y z
N MET A 1 -21.72 30.34 -15.96
CA MET A 1 -22.51 29.09 -16.08
C MET A 1 -21.77 28.17 -17.04
N THR A 2 -20.96 27.28 -16.51
CA THR A 2 -20.22 26.27 -17.27
C THR A 2 -20.66 24.92 -16.75
N ALA A 3 -21.33 24.16 -17.60
CA ALA A 3 -21.87 22.84 -17.30
C ALA A 3 -20.73 21.82 -17.12
N ALA A 4 -20.64 21.23 -15.95
CA ALA A 4 -19.77 20.10 -15.68
C ALA A 4 -20.34 18.86 -16.38
N THR A 5 -19.67 18.41 -17.42
CA THR A 5 -19.96 17.16 -18.11
C THR A 5 -19.61 16.00 -17.20
N LYS A 6 -20.61 15.32 -16.65
CA LYS A 6 -20.45 14.04 -15.96
C LYS A 6 -19.93 13.02 -16.95
N ALA A 7 -18.67 12.62 -16.82
CA ALA A 7 -18.14 11.47 -17.53
C ALA A 7 -18.87 10.22 -17.00
N SER A 8 -19.72 9.63 -17.84
CA SER A 8 -20.37 8.35 -17.59
C SER A 8 -19.32 7.24 -17.66
N VAL A 9 -19.00 6.67 -16.52
CA VAL A 9 -18.27 5.39 -16.44
C VAL A 9 -19.18 4.33 -17.02
N ALA A 10 -18.84 3.81 -18.19
CA ALA A 10 -19.58 2.74 -18.84
C ALA A 10 -19.56 1.48 -17.95
N ALA A 11 -20.72 1.01 -17.54
CA ALA A 11 -20.88 -0.27 -16.86
C ALA A 11 -20.41 -1.42 -17.78
N PRO A 12 -19.75 -2.46 -17.23
CA PRO A 12 -19.36 -3.60 -18.02
C PRO A 12 -20.57 -4.35 -18.56
N SER A 13 -20.39 -4.85 -19.78
CA SER A 13 -21.28 -5.60 -20.67
C SER A 13 -22.14 -6.67 -20.00
N ALA A 14 -23.35 -6.82 -20.54
CA ALA A 14 -24.34 -7.91 -20.51
C ALA A 14 -24.59 -8.64 -19.16
N PRO A 15 -25.85 -8.91 -18.78
CA PRO A 15 -26.18 -9.69 -17.58
C PRO A 15 -25.62 -11.10 -17.75
N LEU A 16 -24.66 -11.47 -16.87
CA LEU A 16 -24.16 -12.83 -16.74
C LEU A 16 -25.36 -13.75 -16.42
N GLU A 17 -25.50 -14.86 -17.15
CA GLU A 17 -26.55 -15.86 -16.91
C GLU A 17 -26.60 -16.23 -15.42
N LYS A 18 -27.81 -16.47 -14.90
CA LYS A 18 -28.09 -16.90 -13.51
C LYS A 18 -27.64 -18.36 -13.31
N GLY A 19 -26.31 -18.59 -13.34
CA GLY A 19 -25.71 -19.88 -13.03
C GLY A 19 -25.32 -19.99 -11.55
N LYS A 20 -25.16 -21.22 -11.06
CA LYS A 20 -24.63 -21.50 -9.71
C LYS A 20 -23.22 -20.91 -9.57
N ILE A 21 -22.97 -20.21 -8.46
CA ILE A 21 -21.64 -19.73 -8.12
C ILE A 21 -20.92 -20.84 -7.37
N GLU A 22 -19.73 -21.20 -7.86
CA GLU A 22 -18.84 -22.17 -7.22
C GLU A 22 -17.57 -21.47 -6.77
N VAL A 23 -17.23 -21.63 -5.48
CA VAL A 23 -15.98 -21.10 -4.94
C VAL A 23 -15.04 -22.25 -4.65
N THR A 24 -13.88 -22.22 -5.28
CA THR A 24 -12.87 -23.29 -5.16
C THR A 24 -11.54 -22.74 -4.67
N PRO A 25 -10.79 -23.50 -3.83
CA PRO A 25 -9.45 -23.11 -3.46
C PRO A 25 -8.51 -23.22 -4.67
N VAL A 26 -7.51 -22.34 -4.70
CA VAL A 26 -6.41 -22.38 -5.66
C VAL A 26 -5.34 -23.32 -5.16
N LEU A 27 -5.18 -24.46 -5.81
CA LEU A 27 -4.26 -25.52 -5.36
C LEU A 27 -3.04 -25.69 -6.26
N ASP A 28 -3.11 -25.21 -7.49
CA ASP A 28 -2.05 -25.39 -8.47
C ASP A 28 -1.54 -24.07 -9.07
N VAL A 29 -0.43 -24.16 -9.82
CA VAL A 29 0.21 -22.99 -10.46
C VAL A 29 -0.66 -22.36 -11.53
N ALA A 30 -1.46 -23.16 -12.25
CA ALA A 30 -2.31 -22.65 -13.31
C ALA A 30 -3.48 -21.82 -12.75
N ASP A 31 -4.12 -22.30 -11.69
CA ASP A 31 -5.16 -21.53 -11.00
C ASP A 31 -4.59 -20.30 -10.27
N ARG A 32 -3.36 -20.38 -9.74
CA ARG A 32 -2.67 -19.20 -9.20
C ARG A 32 -2.39 -18.14 -10.28
N ASP A 33 -2.01 -18.56 -11.47
CA ASP A 33 -1.83 -17.64 -12.60
C ASP A 33 -3.16 -16.98 -13.01
N ARG A 34 -4.26 -17.76 -13.07
CA ARG A 34 -5.62 -17.24 -13.31
C ARG A 34 -6.06 -16.27 -12.21
N PHE A 35 -5.80 -16.61 -10.95
CA PHE A 35 -6.07 -15.75 -9.80
C PHE A 35 -5.37 -14.41 -9.95
N ILE A 36 -4.09 -14.38 -10.29
CA ILE A 36 -3.33 -13.15 -10.49
C ILE A 36 -3.89 -12.35 -11.67
N LYS A 37 -4.14 -12.99 -12.80
CA LYS A 37 -4.55 -12.33 -14.04
C LYS A 37 -6.00 -11.83 -14.04
N PHE A 38 -6.84 -12.30 -13.14
CA PHE A 38 -8.24 -11.88 -13.07
C PHE A 38 -8.41 -10.36 -12.90
N SER A 39 -7.48 -9.66 -12.27
CA SER A 39 -7.52 -8.19 -12.18
C SER A 39 -7.56 -7.51 -13.55
N TRP A 40 -6.88 -8.05 -14.58
CA TRP A 40 -6.90 -7.47 -15.93
C TRP A 40 -8.28 -7.52 -16.58
N GLU A 41 -9.14 -8.46 -16.15
CA GLU A 41 -10.54 -8.52 -16.60
C GLU A 41 -11.38 -7.44 -15.92
N ILE A 42 -11.23 -7.27 -14.61
CA ILE A 42 -11.95 -6.27 -13.81
C ILE A 42 -11.62 -4.85 -14.26
N TYR A 43 -10.34 -4.56 -14.48
CA TYR A 43 -9.85 -3.20 -14.79
C TYR A 43 -9.63 -2.94 -16.28
N ARG A 44 -10.16 -3.78 -17.17
CA ARG A 44 -9.92 -3.70 -18.63
C ARG A 44 -10.13 -2.29 -19.21
N ASN A 45 -11.12 -1.56 -18.74
CA ASN A 45 -11.51 -0.23 -19.22
C ASN A 45 -11.26 0.88 -18.19
N ASP A 46 -10.53 0.58 -17.11
CA ASP A 46 -10.24 1.56 -16.07
C ASP A 46 -8.98 2.36 -16.43
N LEU A 47 -9.14 3.68 -16.52
CA LEU A 47 -8.06 4.58 -16.91
C LEU A 47 -7.05 4.83 -15.79
N HIS A 48 -7.43 4.60 -14.55
CA HIS A 48 -6.60 4.89 -13.38
C HIS A 48 -5.90 3.66 -12.82
N TRP A 49 -6.33 2.47 -13.19
CA TRP A 49 -5.66 1.26 -12.74
C TRP A 49 -4.22 1.16 -13.25
N VAL A 50 -3.31 0.79 -12.38
CA VAL A 50 -1.92 0.51 -12.69
C VAL A 50 -1.67 -0.99 -12.60
N PRO A 51 -1.48 -1.69 -13.73
CA PRO A 51 -1.19 -3.12 -13.72
C PRO A 51 0.13 -3.42 -12.99
N PRO A 52 0.10 -4.27 -11.95
CA PRO A 52 1.34 -4.71 -11.29
C PRO A 52 2.16 -5.60 -12.23
N LEU A 53 3.46 -5.73 -11.96
CA LEU A 53 4.29 -6.67 -12.71
C LEU A 53 3.87 -8.11 -12.41
N LEU A 54 3.54 -8.88 -13.44
CA LEU A 54 3.15 -10.29 -13.29
C LEU A 54 4.22 -11.11 -12.57
N MET A 55 5.50 -10.89 -12.91
CA MET A 55 6.61 -11.56 -12.26
C MET A 55 6.63 -11.29 -10.74
N GLU A 56 6.44 -10.05 -10.35
CA GLU A 56 6.40 -9.64 -8.95
C GLU A 56 5.17 -10.25 -8.23
N ARG A 57 3.98 -10.25 -8.85
CA ARG A 57 2.78 -10.90 -8.24
C ARG A 57 2.94 -12.40 -8.09
N HIS A 58 3.62 -13.09 -9.02
CA HIS A 58 3.95 -14.50 -8.86
C HIS A 58 4.90 -14.74 -7.68
N GLU A 59 5.95 -13.92 -7.53
CA GLU A 59 6.87 -14.00 -6.38
C GLU A 59 6.19 -13.66 -5.06
N PHE A 60 5.30 -12.67 -5.06
CA PHE A 60 4.53 -12.24 -3.91
C PHE A 60 3.68 -13.37 -3.32
N LEU A 61 3.09 -14.21 -4.18
CA LEU A 61 2.25 -15.35 -3.80
C LEU A 61 3.00 -16.71 -3.81
N ASP A 62 4.31 -16.70 -3.92
CA ASP A 62 5.10 -17.93 -3.91
C ASP A 62 5.68 -18.18 -2.50
N PRO A 63 5.24 -19.24 -1.78
CA PRO A 63 5.75 -19.54 -0.45
C PRO A 63 7.26 -19.80 -0.39
N SER A 64 7.87 -20.20 -1.50
CA SER A 64 9.33 -20.46 -1.56
C SER A 64 10.14 -19.17 -1.69
N LYS A 65 9.52 -18.06 -2.13
CA LYS A 65 10.20 -16.78 -2.42
C LYS A 65 9.85 -15.67 -1.46
N ASN A 66 8.64 -15.69 -0.91
CA ASN A 66 8.18 -14.64 0.00
C ASN A 66 8.31 -15.10 1.46
N PRO A 67 9.21 -14.48 2.25
CA PRO A 67 9.46 -14.86 3.65
C PRO A 67 8.23 -14.67 4.56
N PHE A 68 7.21 -13.95 4.16
CA PHE A 68 5.95 -13.84 4.89
C PHE A 68 5.33 -15.20 5.19
N PHE A 69 5.43 -16.16 4.27
CA PHE A 69 4.88 -17.51 4.45
C PHE A 69 5.60 -18.35 5.51
N LEU A 70 6.71 -17.88 6.08
CA LEU A 70 7.36 -18.57 7.20
C LEU A 70 6.54 -18.51 8.50
N HIS A 71 5.72 -17.47 8.64
CA HIS A 71 4.89 -17.29 9.84
C HIS A 71 3.40 -17.12 9.51
N ALA A 72 3.02 -17.19 8.25
CA ALA A 72 1.64 -17.01 7.82
C ALA A 72 1.13 -18.19 6.99
N GLU A 73 -0.17 -18.35 6.97
CA GLU A 73 -0.88 -19.29 6.10
C GLU A 73 -1.83 -18.50 5.22
N VAL A 74 -1.83 -18.78 3.93
CA VAL A 74 -2.61 -18.06 2.92
C VAL A 74 -3.42 -19.06 2.11
N ALA A 75 -4.74 -18.85 2.05
CA ALA A 75 -5.63 -19.56 1.15
C ALA A 75 -6.16 -18.57 0.09
N LEU A 76 -6.07 -18.98 -1.16
CA LEU A 76 -6.59 -18.25 -2.31
C LEU A 76 -7.84 -18.94 -2.82
N PHE A 77 -8.87 -18.17 -3.16
CA PHE A 77 -10.16 -18.68 -3.66
C PHE A 77 -10.54 -17.99 -4.96
N LEU A 78 -11.09 -18.78 -5.90
CA LEU A 78 -11.71 -18.32 -7.14
C LEU A 78 -13.19 -18.62 -7.12
N ALA A 79 -14.02 -17.62 -7.39
CA ALA A 79 -15.44 -17.79 -7.67
C ALA A 79 -15.64 -17.94 -9.17
N ARG A 80 -16.38 -18.97 -9.56
CA ARG A 80 -16.75 -19.24 -10.95
C ARG A 80 -18.27 -19.28 -11.11
N ARG A 81 -18.73 -18.82 -12.27
CA ARG A 81 -20.12 -18.94 -12.72
C ARG A 81 -20.13 -19.41 -14.17
N ALA A 82 -20.81 -20.50 -14.46
CA ALA A 82 -20.82 -21.13 -15.79
C ALA A 82 -19.38 -21.38 -16.34
N GLY A 83 -18.43 -21.73 -15.45
CA GLY A 83 -17.03 -21.96 -15.81
C GLY A 83 -16.13 -20.72 -15.85
N GLU A 84 -16.70 -19.54 -15.99
CA GLU A 84 -15.95 -18.28 -16.03
C GLU A 84 -15.63 -17.75 -14.63
N ILE A 85 -14.42 -17.18 -14.45
CA ILE A 85 -14.02 -16.56 -13.20
C ILE A 85 -14.76 -15.22 -13.05
N VAL A 86 -15.46 -15.06 -11.93
CA VAL A 86 -16.24 -13.86 -11.61
C VAL A 86 -15.77 -13.16 -10.32
N GLY A 87 -14.83 -13.76 -9.61
CA GLY A 87 -14.23 -13.13 -8.42
C GLY A 87 -13.12 -13.95 -7.83
N ARG A 88 -12.36 -13.30 -6.97
CA ARG A 88 -11.26 -13.89 -6.19
C ARG A 88 -11.15 -13.24 -4.81
N ILE A 89 -10.61 -13.97 -3.85
CA ILE A 89 -10.27 -13.47 -2.50
C ILE A 89 -9.12 -14.29 -1.92
N ALA A 90 -8.30 -13.67 -1.09
CA ALA A 90 -7.37 -14.35 -0.21
C ALA A 90 -7.86 -14.30 1.23
N ALA A 91 -7.69 -15.39 1.97
CA ALA A 91 -7.79 -15.43 3.43
C ALA A 91 -6.41 -15.75 4.01
N VAL A 92 -6.02 -15.03 5.05
CA VAL A 92 -4.66 -15.04 5.59
C VAL A 92 -4.69 -15.16 7.11
N GLU A 93 -3.95 -16.10 7.66
CA GLU A 93 -3.60 -16.15 9.07
C GLU A 93 -2.16 -15.69 9.23
N ASP A 94 -1.97 -14.51 9.84
CA ASP A 94 -0.65 -14.02 10.25
C ASP A 94 -0.42 -14.34 11.72
N ARG A 95 0.36 -15.39 11.99
CA ARG A 95 0.64 -15.82 13.37
C ARG A 95 1.44 -14.79 14.16
N ASN A 96 2.29 -14.00 13.50
CA ASN A 96 3.01 -12.90 14.15
C ASN A 96 2.05 -11.81 14.62
N PHE A 97 1.10 -11.39 13.77
CA PHE A 97 0.08 -10.43 14.16
C PHE A 97 -0.76 -10.95 15.32
N ASN A 98 -1.28 -12.17 15.22
CA ASN A 98 -2.13 -12.75 16.24
C ASN A 98 -1.40 -12.93 17.58
N SER A 99 -0.12 -13.29 17.55
CA SER A 99 0.72 -13.39 18.74
C SER A 99 0.99 -12.01 19.34
N PHE A 100 1.37 -11.02 18.52
CA PHE A 100 1.69 -9.66 18.97
C PHE A 100 0.49 -8.97 19.60
N HIS A 101 -0.68 -9.07 18.98
CA HIS A 101 -1.92 -8.45 19.44
C HIS A 101 -2.75 -9.32 20.39
N ARG A 102 -2.32 -10.57 20.66
CA ARG A 102 -3.08 -11.56 21.43
C ARG A 102 -4.51 -11.72 20.92
N SER A 103 -4.63 -11.85 19.61
CA SER A 103 -5.90 -11.88 18.87
C SER A 103 -6.08 -13.15 18.05
N ARG A 104 -7.28 -13.36 17.51
CA ARG A 104 -7.64 -14.46 16.61
C ARG A 104 -8.28 -13.90 15.37
N VAL A 105 -7.48 -13.19 14.58
CA VAL A 105 -7.91 -12.47 13.39
C VAL A 105 -7.38 -13.18 12.15
N ALA A 106 -8.25 -13.35 11.15
CA ALA A 106 -7.84 -13.61 9.78
C ALA A 106 -7.88 -12.31 8.98
N TYR A 107 -6.94 -12.11 8.07
CA TYR A 107 -7.07 -11.07 7.08
C TYR A 107 -7.80 -11.59 5.84
N PHE A 108 -8.53 -10.70 5.16
CA PHE A 108 -8.88 -10.89 3.77
C PHE A 108 -8.16 -9.86 2.90
N GLY A 109 -7.82 -10.25 1.69
CA GLY A 109 -7.15 -9.35 0.74
C GLY A 109 -7.22 -9.88 -0.68
N LEU A 110 -6.52 -9.22 -1.60
CA LEU A 110 -6.53 -9.56 -3.03
C LEU A 110 -7.96 -9.78 -3.58
N PHE A 111 -8.93 -9.08 -2.99
CA PHE A 111 -10.33 -9.16 -3.33
C PHE A 111 -10.59 -8.46 -4.66
N GLU A 112 -11.10 -9.22 -5.61
CA GLU A 112 -11.63 -8.72 -6.88
C GLU A 112 -12.94 -9.41 -7.19
N CYS A 113 -13.93 -8.66 -7.64
CA CYS A 113 -15.27 -9.19 -7.85
C CYS A 113 -15.99 -8.39 -8.95
N VAL A 114 -16.69 -9.08 -9.82
CA VAL A 114 -17.68 -8.40 -10.69
C VAL A 114 -18.74 -7.73 -9.81
N ASN A 115 -19.43 -6.71 -10.32
CA ASN A 115 -20.46 -5.99 -9.55
C ASN A 115 -21.70 -6.88 -9.29
N ASP A 116 -21.53 -7.87 -8.42
CA ASP A 116 -22.55 -8.83 -8.03
C ASP A 116 -22.39 -9.23 -6.56
N VAL A 117 -23.36 -8.87 -5.74
CA VAL A 117 -23.37 -9.13 -4.30
C VAL A 117 -23.38 -10.64 -3.97
N GLN A 118 -23.96 -11.48 -4.83
CA GLN A 118 -23.99 -12.92 -4.60
C GLN A 118 -22.59 -13.53 -4.75
N VAL A 119 -21.80 -13.03 -5.71
CA VAL A 119 -20.40 -13.45 -5.90
C VAL A 119 -19.56 -12.99 -4.71
N ALA A 120 -19.70 -11.73 -4.30
CA ALA A 120 -19.00 -11.20 -3.14
C ALA A 120 -19.33 -11.99 -1.86
N ALA A 121 -20.63 -12.27 -1.62
CA ALA A 121 -21.09 -13.05 -0.47
C ALA A 121 -20.50 -14.47 -0.46
N ALA A 122 -20.46 -15.15 -1.62
CA ALA A 122 -19.87 -16.47 -1.73
C ALA A 122 -18.36 -16.47 -1.41
N LEU A 123 -17.63 -15.45 -1.90
CA LEU A 123 -16.20 -15.28 -1.60
C LEU A 123 -15.94 -15.02 -0.11
N PHE A 124 -16.72 -14.10 0.50
CA PHE A 124 -16.61 -13.82 1.94
C PHE A 124 -17.02 -15.02 2.80
N GLN A 125 -18.00 -15.80 2.36
CA GLN A 125 -18.39 -17.04 3.04
C GLN A 125 -17.23 -18.05 3.05
N ALA A 126 -16.57 -18.27 1.91
CA ALA A 126 -15.40 -19.15 1.84
C ALA A 126 -14.26 -18.67 2.75
N ALA A 127 -13.98 -17.36 2.79
CA ALA A 127 -12.97 -16.79 3.68
C ALA A 127 -13.33 -16.96 5.17
N ARG A 128 -14.62 -16.78 5.54
CA ARG A 128 -15.11 -17.03 6.91
C ARG A 128 -14.99 -18.49 7.31
N GLU A 129 -15.39 -19.41 6.43
CA GLU A 129 -15.30 -20.85 6.69
C GLU A 129 -13.87 -21.30 6.89
N TRP A 130 -12.95 -20.82 6.06
CA TRP A 130 -11.53 -21.09 6.20
C TRP A 130 -10.99 -20.55 7.54
N ALA A 131 -11.35 -19.34 7.94
CA ALA A 131 -10.96 -18.72 9.20
C ALA A 131 -11.52 -19.48 10.41
N ARG A 132 -12.82 -19.85 10.38
CA ARG A 132 -13.47 -20.65 11.43
C ARG A 132 -12.80 -22.00 11.63
N GLY A 133 -12.46 -22.67 10.53
CA GLY A 133 -11.75 -23.97 10.57
C GLY A 133 -10.39 -23.91 11.27
N ARG A 134 -9.84 -22.68 11.49
CA ARG A 134 -8.60 -22.39 12.22
C ARG A 134 -8.81 -21.78 13.60
N GLY A 135 -10.06 -21.65 14.04
CA GLY A 135 -10.40 -21.01 15.31
C GLY A 135 -10.17 -19.49 15.32
N LEU A 136 -10.12 -18.85 14.13
CA LEU A 136 -10.04 -17.40 14.00
C LEU A 136 -11.44 -16.80 14.09
N GLU A 137 -11.60 -15.74 14.89
CA GLU A 137 -12.89 -15.23 15.32
C GLU A 137 -13.41 -14.07 14.46
N SER A 138 -12.50 -13.40 13.72
CA SER A 138 -12.87 -12.26 12.90
C SER A 138 -12.07 -12.18 11.61
N LEU A 139 -12.68 -11.52 10.59
CA LEU A 139 -12.02 -11.08 9.38
C LEU A 139 -11.69 -9.59 9.48
N LEU A 140 -10.51 -9.19 8.99
CA LEU A 140 -10.04 -7.82 8.91
C LEU A 140 -9.40 -7.58 7.54
N GLY A 141 -9.71 -6.48 6.87
CA GLY A 141 -9.11 -6.17 5.56
C GLY A 141 -9.89 -5.12 4.75
N PRO A 142 -9.56 -4.92 3.47
CA PRO A 142 -8.57 -5.73 2.74
C PRO A 142 -7.13 -5.42 3.15
N MET A 143 -6.34 -6.47 3.28
CA MET A 143 -4.91 -6.43 3.46
C MET A 143 -4.27 -7.45 2.53
N ASN A 144 -3.41 -7.00 1.63
CA ASN A 144 -2.73 -7.89 0.72
C ASN A 144 -1.53 -8.51 1.44
N LEU A 145 -1.80 -9.59 2.15
CA LEU A 145 -1.03 -10.37 3.11
C LEU A 145 -1.00 -9.76 4.53
N SER A 146 -0.46 -8.59 4.75
CA SER A 146 -0.44 -7.93 6.07
C SER A 146 -0.41 -6.40 5.97
N THR A 147 -0.39 -5.73 7.13
CA THR A 147 -0.27 -4.27 7.21
C THR A 147 1.07 -3.73 6.71
N ASN A 148 2.06 -4.58 6.53
CA ASN A 148 3.38 -4.22 5.99
C ASN A 148 3.40 -4.17 4.45
N TYR A 149 2.29 -4.49 3.78
CA TYR A 149 2.10 -4.47 2.33
C TYR A 149 1.00 -3.48 1.94
N GLU A 150 0.21 -3.80 0.94
CA GLU A 150 -0.88 -2.95 0.46
C GLU A 150 -2.13 -3.11 1.36
N VAL A 151 -2.67 -2.00 1.87
CA VAL A 151 -3.74 -2.00 2.88
C VAL A 151 -4.87 -1.07 2.50
N GLY A 152 -6.09 -1.51 2.76
CA GLY A 152 -7.30 -0.72 2.66
C GLY A 152 -7.96 -0.74 1.30
N LEU A 153 -9.25 -0.50 1.30
CA LEU A 153 -10.08 -0.30 0.13
C LEU A 153 -10.22 1.19 -0.15
N LEU A 154 -9.92 1.63 -1.37
CA LEU A 154 -10.18 3.01 -1.78
C LEU A 154 -11.68 3.29 -1.69
N VAL A 155 -12.08 4.33 -0.96
CA VAL A 155 -13.48 4.76 -0.79
C VAL A 155 -13.73 6.21 -1.20
N GLU A 156 -12.65 7.02 -1.35
CA GLU A 156 -12.69 8.38 -1.88
C GLU A 156 -11.43 8.67 -2.72
N GLY A 157 -11.53 9.45 -3.78
CA GLY A 157 -10.41 9.86 -4.63
C GLY A 157 -10.13 8.89 -5.77
N PHE A 158 -11.18 8.43 -6.47
CA PHE A 158 -11.08 7.49 -7.61
C PHE A 158 -10.63 8.14 -8.92
N ASP A 159 -10.46 9.44 -8.95
CA ASP A 159 -10.21 10.26 -10.14
C ASP A 159 -8.72 10.46 -10.45
N SER A 160 -7.86 9.71 -9.79
CA SER A 160 -6.40 9.74 -10.01
C SER A 160 -5.77 8.37 -9.80
N ASP A 161 -4.63 8.17 -10.47
CA ASP A 161 -3.85 6.93 -10.38
C ASP A 161 -3.37 6.69 -8.93
N PRO A 162 -3.27 5.43 -8.49
CA PRO A 162 -2.64 5.11 -7.22
C PRO A 162 -1.12 5.34 -7.31
N TYR A 163 -0.52 5.83 -6.23
CA TYR A 163 0.92 5.85 -6.09
C TYR A 163 1.49 4.45 -5.81
N LEU A 164 2.78 4.27 -6.03
CA LEU A 164 3.46 2.98 -5.84
C LEU A 164 3.12 2.35 -4.47
N GLN A 165 2.71 1.09 -4.45
CA GLN A 165 2.26 0.34 -3.27
C GLN A 165 1.03 0.92 -2.56
N MET A 166 0.20 1.69 -3.25
CA MET A 166 -1.14 2.04 -2.80
C MET A 166 -2.18 1.21 -3.54
N THR A 167 -3.24 0.83 -2.83
CA THR A 167 -4.33 0.05 -3.40
C THR A 167 -5.18 0.89 -4.34
N TYR A 168 -5.81 0.22 -5.30
CA TYR A 168 -6.84 0.78 -6.17
C TYR A 168 -7.92 -0.28 -6.41
N ASN A 169 -9.16 0.14 -6.52
CA ASN A 169 -10.30 -0.74 -6.73
C ASN A 169 -11.47 -0.01 -7.39
N PRO A 170 -12.41 -0.73 -8.02
CA PRO A 170 -13.65 -0.16 -8.51
C PRO A 170 -14.49 0.48 -7.39
N PRO A 171 -15.18 1.60 -7.67
CA PRO A 171 -15.97 2.32 -6.65
C PRO A 171 -17.06 1.49 -5.96
N TYR A 172 -17.62 0.48 -6.65
CA TYR A 172 -18.70 -0.36 -6.13
C TYR A 172 -18.24 -1.39 -5.07
N TYR A 173 -16.93 -1.59 -4.86
CA TYR A 173 -16.47 -2.59 -3.88
C TYR A 173 -16.86 -2.26 -2.44
N GLY A 174 -16.89 -0.98 -2.07
CA GLY A 174 -17.33 -0.58 -0.73
C GLY A 174 -18.74 -1.08 -0.43
N GLU A 175 -19.66 -0.85 -1.36
CA GLU A 175 -21.05 -1.29 -1.25
C GLU A 175 -21.19 -2.83 -1.20
N LEU A 176 -20.41 -3.56 -2.01
CA LEU A 176 -20.40 -5.02 -1.98
C LEU A 176 -19.94 -5.56 -0.62
N ILE A 177 -18.86 -5.02 -0.08
CA ILE A 177 -18.29 -5.44 1.21
C ILE A 177 -19.28 -5.17 2.34
N GLU A 178 -19.90 -3.98 2.37
CA GLU A 178 -20.88 -3.59 3.37
C GLU A 178 -22.15 -4.45 3.31
N LYS A 179 -22.63 -4.77 2.10
CA LYS A 179 -23.75 -5.71 1.89
C LYS A 179 -23.43 -7.14 2.34
N CYS A 180 -22.17 -7.52 2.38
CA CYS A 180 -21.72 -8.80 2.94
C CYS A 180 -21.57 -8.78 4.48
N GLY A 181 -22.02 -7.71 5.15
CA GLY A 181 -22.05 -7.59 6.61
C GLY A 181 -20.70 -7.26 7.23
N LEU A 182 -19.78 -6.62 6.47
CA LEU A 182 -18.55 -6.09 7.02
C LEU A 182 -18.73 -4.61 7.37
N GLU A 183 -18.16 -4.19 8.49
CA GLU A 183 -18.24 -2.84 9.04
C GLU A 183 -16.88 -2.14 9.00
N LYS A 184 -16.88 -0.80 8.99
CA LYS A 184 -15.67 -0.01 9.12
C LYS A 184 -14.88 -0.38 10.37
N ALA A 185 -13.61 -0.70 10.20
CA ALA A 185 -12.66 -0.87 11.31
C ALA A 185 -11.72 0.35 11.45
N LYS A 186 -11.18 0.87 10.33
CA LYS A 186 -10.24 1.99 10.33
C LYS A 186 -10.22 2.69 8.98
N ASP A 187 -10.14 4.02 8.97
CA ASP A 187 -9.84 4.79 7.77
C ASP A 187 -8.35 5.19 7.74
N LEU A 188 -7.79 5.23 6.53
CA LEU A 188 -6.44 5.64 6.21
C LEU A 188 -6.50 6.79 5.21
N TYR A 189 -5.65 7.81 5.39
CA TYR A 189 -5.66 9.00 4.56
C TYR A 189 -4.42 9.09 3.68
N ALA A 190 -4.61 9.53 2.45
CA ALA A 190 -3.54 9.97 1.57
C ALA A 190 -3.67 11.47 1.30
N TRP A 191 -2.53 12.13 1.25
CA TRP A 191 -2.40 13.57 1.16
C TRP A 191 -1.52 13.92 -0.02
N GLU A 192 -1.90 14.91 -0.80
CA GLU A 192 -1.08 15.39 -1.91
C GLU A 192 -0.69 16.84 -1.76
N ARG A 193 0.43 17.17 -2.38
CA ARG A 193 0.84 18.55 -2.62
C ARG A 193 1.68 18.69 -3.88
N SER A 194 1.68 19.92 -4.45
CA SER A 194 2.67 20.31 -5.46
C SER A 194 4.07 20.48 -4.84
N ALA A 195 5.11 20.43 -5.64
CA ALA A 195 6.49 20.68 -5.20
C ALA A 195 6.82 22.16 -4.96
N SER A 196 5.84 22.99 -4.66
CA SER A 196 6.04 24.38 -4.22
C SER A 196 6.83 24.44 -2.91
N PRO A 197 7.52 25.54 -2.59
CA PRO A 197 8.15 25.71 -1.28
C PRO A 197 7.16 25.46 -0.13
N PRO A 198 7.61 24.97 1.02
CA PRO A 198 6.73 24.77 2.17
C PRO A 198 6.16 26.12 2.65
N PRO A 199 4.97 26.15 3.28
CA PRO A 199 4.42 27.38 3.85
C PRO A 199 5.46 28.06 4.76
N GLU A 200 5.64 29.37 4.60
CA GLU A 200 6.75 30.11 5.25
C GLU A 200 6.74 29.97 6.78
N ARG A 201 5.55 30.03 7.39
CA ARG A 201 5.41 29.85 8.84
C ARG A 201 5.85 28.46 9.28
N PHE A 202 5.47 27.43 8.55
CA PHE A 202 5.85 26.03 8.83
C PHE A 202 7.36 25.82 8.68
N ALA A 203 7.94 26.36 7.59
CA ALA A 203 9.37 26.29 7.33
C ALA A 203 10.18 27.00 8.43
N ARG A 204 9.78 28.23 8.84
CA ARG A 204 10.45 28.97 9.92
C ARG A 204 10.46 28.22 11.25
N VAL A 205 9.34 27.56 11.61
CA VAL A 205 9.27 26.75 12.83
C VAL A 205 10.23 25.56 12.75
N ALA A 206 10.22 24.82 11.64
CA ALA A 206 11.13 23.69 11.43
C ALA A 206 12.61 24.11 11.45
N ASP A 207 12.96 25.23 10.79
CA ASP A 207 14.32 25.76 10.78
C ASP A 207 14.79 26.20 12.18
N LYS A 208 13.89 26.82 12.97
CA LYS A 208 14.18 27.16 14.37
C LYS A 208 14.44 25.92 15.22
N ILE A 209 13.60 24.87 15.08
CA ILE A 209 13.80 23.60 15.79
C ILE A 209 15.14 23.00 15.40
N ARG A 210 15.45 22.94 14.10
CA ARG A 210 16.73 22.41 13.61
C ARG A 210 17.93 23.17 14.17
N ALA A 211 17.87 24.50 14.21
CA ALA A 211 18.99 25.34 14.69
C ALA A 211 19.26 25.20 16.20
N HIS A 212 18.22 24.82 16.99
CA HIS A 212 18.34 24.67 18.45
C HIS A 212 18.43 23.21 18.90
N SER A 213 18.50 22.27 17.97
CA SER A 213 18.61 20.84 18.27
C SER A 213 20.00 20.31 17.88
N GLU A 214 20.49 19.34 18.64
CA GLU A 214 21.71 18.58 18.29
C GLU A 214 21.44 17.53 17.19
N VAL A 215 20.27 17.60 16.56
CA VAL A 215 19.85 16.62 15.57
C VAL A 215 20.42 16.93 14.21
N GLN A 216 21.14 15.97 13.66
CA GLN A 216 21.71 16.03 12.32
C GLN A 216 20.82 15.24 11.37
N ILE A 217 20.44 15.87 10.24
CA ILE A 217 19.68 15.20 9.17
C ILE A 217 20.62 14.96 7.99
N ARG A 218 20.77 13.70 7.62
CA ARG A 218 21.58 13.29 6.48
C ARG A 218 20.80 12.38 5.52
N SER A 219 21.32 12.25 4.32
CA SER A 219 20.87 11.21 3.39
C SER A 219 21.41 9.85 3.81
N VAL A 220 20.68 8.79 3.47
CA VAL A 220 21.18 7.40 3.59
C VAL A 220 22.38 7.20 2.67
N ASN A 221 23.35 6.39 3.11
CA ASN A 221 24.54 6.06 2.35
C ASN A 221 24.40 4.66 1.73
N LEU A 222 23.97 4.58 0.46
CA LEU A 222 23.81 3.29 -0.22
C LEU A 222 25.12 2.48 -0.41
N ARG A 223 26.30 3.06 -0.16
CA ARG A 223 27.56 2.31 -0.14
C ARG A 223 27.69 1.49 1.15
N ASN A 224 27.04 1.93 2.23
CA ASN A 224 27.00 1.22 3.51
C ASN A 224 25.58 0.69 3.81
N PHE A 225 24.96 0.09 2.79
CA PHE A 225 23.53 -0.24 2.76
C PHE A 225 23.07 -1.04 3.97
N GLU A 226 23.77 -2.10 4.35
CA GLU A 226 23.40 -2.98 5.46
C GLU A 226 23.34 -2.23 6.81
N ALA A 227 24.31 -1.36 7.07
CA ALA A 227 24.32 -0.54 8.29
C ALA A 227 23.18 0.49 8.31
N GLU A 228 22.85 1.08 7.15
CA GLU A 228 21.71 2.01 7.03
C GLU A 228 20.38 1.28 7.23
N VAL A 229 20.24 0.09 6.67
CA VAL A 229 19.05 -0.77 6.85
C VAL A 229 18.87 -1.11 8.34
N THR A 230 19.94 -1.47 9.04
CA THR A 230 19.90 -1.75 10.48
C THR A 230 19.41 -0.53 11.29
N ARG A 231 19.94 0.67 10.99
CA ARG A 231 19.52 1.93 11.64
C ARG A 231 18.04 2.26 11.37
N ILE A 232 17.61 2.11 10.11
CA ILE A 232 16.21 2.36 9.73
C ILE A 232 15.29 1.36 10.42
N LYS A 233 15.65 0.07 10.48
CA LYS A 233 14.90 -0.98 11.16
C LYS A 233 14.71 -0.70 12.65
N GLU A 234 15.76 -0.23 13.33
CA GLU A 234 15.68 0.16 14.74
C GLU A 234 14.65 1.27 14.95
N VAL A 235 14.69 2.33 14.13
CA VAL A 235 13.71 3.43 14.22
C VAL A 235 12.32 2.94 13.84
N TYR A 236 12.19 2.12 12.79
CA TYR A 236 10.93 1.56 12.33
C TYR A 236 10.20 0.84 13.48
N ASN A 237 10.84 -0.14 14.09
CA ASN A 237 10.24 -0.92 15.18
C ASN A 237 9.83 -0.03 16.36
N ALA A 238 10.70 0.89 16.79
CA ALA A 238 10.41 1.79 17.91
C ALA A 238 9.34 2.84 17.59
N ALA A 239 9.20 3.24 16.32
CA ALA A 239 8.26 4.29 15.93
C ALA A 239 6.83 3.79 15.75
N TRP A 240 6.61 2.55 15.33
CA TRP A 240 5.27 2.06 15.00
C TRP A 240 4.68 1.04 15.98
N GLU A 241 5.43 0.57 16.98
CA GLU A 241 4.99 -0.47 17.94
C GLU A 241 3.58 -0.26 18.50
N LYS A 242 3.17 1.00 18.72
CA LYS A 242 1.85 1.36 19.29
C LYS A 242 0.82 1.77 18.23
N ASN A 243 1.16 1.70 16.96
CA ASN A 243 0.21 2.06 15.91
C ASN A 243 -0.82 0.94 15.69
N TRP A 244 -2.03 1.32 15.34
CA TRP A 244 -3.06 0.38 14.96
C TRP A 244 -2.58 -0.54 13.82
N GLY A 245 -2.79 -1.83 13.99
CA GLY A 245 -2.44 -2.81 12.97
C GLY A 245 -0.94 -3.07 12.78
N PHE A 246 -0.07 -2.45 13.58
CA PHE A 246 1.36 -2.72 13.48
C PHE A 246 1.67 -4.18 13.77
N VAL A 247 2.53 -4.77 12.96
CA VAL A 247 3.15 -6.07 13.20
C VAL A 247 4.66 -5.95 12.89
N PRO A 248 5.52 -6.36 13.82
CA PRO A 248 6.95 -6.34 13.56
C PRO A 248 7.28 -7.30 12.40
N MET A 249 7.97 -6.78 11.39
CA MET A 249 8.51 -7.62 10.33
C MET A 249 9.59 -8.55 10.88
N THR A 250 9.64 -9.77 10.39
CA THR A 250 10.79 -10.63 10.60
C THR A 250 12.03 -10.04 9.93
N GLU A 251 13.22 -10.46 10.37
CA GLU A 251 14.47 -10.00 9.74
C GLU A 251 14.49 -10.27 8.24
N LYS A 252 14.07 -11.48 7.84
CA LYS A 252 14.04 -11.88 6.42
C LYS A 252 13.07 -11.05 5.58
N GLU A 253 11.90 -10.66 6.13
CA GLU A 253 10.95 -9.79 5.46
C GLU A 253 11.50 -8.39 5.30
N PHE A 254 12.07 -7.82 6.38
CA PHE A 254 12.64 -6.48 6.34
C PHE A 254 13.83 -6.40 5.36
N ASP A 255 14.70 -7.39 5.39
CA ASP A 255 15.86 -7.47 4.48
C ASP A 255 15.42 -7.64 3.02
N LYS A 256 14.37 -8.45 2.77
CA LYS A 256 13.80 -8.58 1.43
C LYS A 256 13.22 -7.25 0.97
N LEU A 257 12.37 -6.60 1.78
CA LEU A 257 11.79 -5.31 1.46
C LEU A 257 12.87 -4.26 1.19
N ALA A 258 13.91 -4.19 2.02
CA ALA A 258 15.01 -3.26 1.84
C ALA A 258 15.76 -3.50 0.52
N ARG A 259 16.07 -4.76 0.18
CA ARG A 259 16.70 -5.12 -1.10
C ARG A 259 15.83 -4.78 -2.30
N ASP A 260 14.52 -5.08 -2.21
CA ASP A 260 13.57 -4.82 -3.29
C ASP A 260 13.41 -3.30 -3.53
N LEU A 261 13.40 -2.50 -2.46
CA LEU A 261 13.31 -1.05 -2.55
C LEU A 261 14.61 -0.38 -2.98
N ARG A 262 15.77 -1.00 -2.75
CA ARG A 262 17.09 -0.37 -3.00
C ARG A 262 17.22 0.24 -4.40
N GLN A 263 16.69 -0.43 -5.41
CA GLN A 263 16.74 0.02 -6.80
C GLN A 263 15.87 1.26 -7.09
N PHE A 264 14.90 1.55 -6.22
CA PHE A 264 13.98 2.68 -6.36
C PHE A 264 14.36 3.87 -5.47
N VAL A 265 15.28 3.67 -4.50
CA VAL A 265 15.68 4.70 -3.56
C VAL A 265 16.57 5.75 -4.22
N VAL A 266 16.15 7.00 -4.13
CA VAL A 266 16.99 8.18 -4.39
C VAL A 266 17.60 8.60 -3.07
N PRO A 267 18.94 8.48 -2.86
CA PRO A 267 19.56 8.72 -1.55
C PRO A 267 19.21 10.08 -0.94
N ALA A 268 19.11 11.11 -1.79
CA ALA A 268 18.74 12.44 -1.34
C ALA A 268 17.31 12.51 -0.75
N LEU A 269 16.44 11.56 -1.05
CA LEU A 269 15.05 11.49 -0.58
C LEU A 269 14.83 10.46 0.54
N ALA A 270 15.86 9.72 0.92
CA ALA A 270 15.85 8.83 2.08
C ALA A 270 16.68 9.46 3.20
N LEU A 271 16.03 9.96 4.24
CA LEU A 271 16.63 10.78 5.28
C LEU A 271 16.72 10.02 6.60
N LEU A 272 17.83 10.18 7.27
CA LEU A 272 18.04 9.72 8.63
C LEU A 272 18.33 10.93 9.53
N ALA A 273 17.63 11.04 10.64
CA ALA A 273 17.90 12.01 11.69
C ALA A 273 18.63 11.31 12.84
N GLU A 274 19.77 11.86 13.25
CA GLU A 274 20.65 11.32 14.27
C GLU A 274 20.95 12.37 15.35
N CYS A 275 21.08 11.92 16.58
CA CYS A 275 21.57 12.72 17.69
C CYS A 275 22.73 11.98 18.35
N GLN A 276 23.90 12.61 18.41
CA GLN A 276 25.13 12.00 18.95
C GLN A 276 25.47 10.62 18.31
N GLY A 277 25.18 10.47 17.01
CA GLY A 277 25.41 9.25 16.24
C GLY A 277 24.31 8.19 16.33
N GLU A 278 23.31 8.37 17.21
CA GLU A 278 22.18 7.45 17.36
C GLU A 278 21.03 7.82 16.42
N PRO A 279 20.43 6.84 15.70
CA PRO A 279 19.30 7.10 14.83
C PRO A 279 18.04 7.33 15.66
N ILE A 280 17.38 8.48 15.46
CA ILE A 280 16.20 8.89 16.23
C ILE A 280 14.92 9.01 15.39
N ALA A 281 15.10 9.26 14.09
CA ALA A 281 13.98 9.34 13.15
C ALA A 281 14.46 9.05 11.72
N PHE A 282 13.54 8.66 10.85
CA PHE A 282 13.80 8.56 9.42
C PHE A 282 12.61 8.98 8.59
N SER A 283 12.86 9.32 7.33
CA SER A 283 11.82 9.46 6.32
C SER A 283 12.28 8.84 5.00
N LEU A 284 11.39 8.08 4.38
CA LEU A 284 11.63 7.42 3.10
C LEU A 284 10.65 7.95 2.07
N THR A 285 11.17 8.65 1.10
CA THR A 285 10.43 9.12 -0.07
C THR A 285 11.01 8.47 -1.32
N ILE A 286 10.16 7.94 -2.17
CA ILE A 286 10.55 7.26 -3.40
C ILE A 286 9.85 7.89 -4.60
N PRO A 287 10.47 7.87 -5.80
CA PRO A 287 9.79 8.21 -7.04
C PRO A 287 8.58 7.32 -7.29
N ASP A 288 7.52 7.89 -7.83
CA ASP A 288 6.30 7.13 -8.14
C ASP A 288 6.45 6.30 -9.41
N TYR A 289 7.01 5.12 -9.27
CA TYR A 289 7.22 4.20 -10.38
C TYR A 289 5.92 3.71 -11.03
N ASN A 290 4.75 3.91 -10.42
CA ASN A 290 3.47 3.61 -11.06
C ASN A 290 3.29 4.37 -12.36
N GLN A 291 3.84 5.59 -12.50
CA GLN A 291 3.84 6.34 -13.75
C GLN A 291 4.54 5.59 -14.90
N ALA A 292 5.59 4.84 -14.58
CA ALA A 292 6.29 4.01 -15.56
C ALA A 292 5.63 2.63 -15.72
N LEU A 293 5.26 1.97 -14.62
CA LEU A 293 4.64 0.64 -14.60
C LEU A 293 3.33 0.59 -15.40
N LYS A 294 2.52 1.64 -15.35
CA LYS A 294 1.28 1.78 -16.13
C LYS A 294 1.49 1.56 -17.64
N LYS A 295 2.68 1.93 -18.18
CA LYS A 295 3.01 1.79 -19.60
C LYS A 295 3.43 0.37 -20.00
N LEU A 296 3.62 -0.54 -19.02
CA LEU A 296 4.13 -1.89 -19.24
C LEU A 296 3.03 -2.94 -19.32
N ASN A 297 1.83 -2.61 -18.84
CA ASN A 297 0.71 -3.54 -18.69
C ASN A 297 1.13 -4.88 -18.03
N GLY A 298 1.92 -4.77 -16.96
CA GLY A 298 2.36 -5.90 -16.15
C GLY A 298 3.49 -6.76 -16.73
N ARG A 299 4.07 -6.43 -17.90
CA ARG A 299 5.05 -7.28 -18.58
C ARG A 299 6.38 -6.60 -18.81
N LEU A 300 7.47 -7.22 -18.34
CA LEU A 300 8.84 -6.79 -18.64
C LEU A 300 9.35 -7.35 -19.98
N THR A 301 8.81 -8.48 -20.41
CA THR A 301 9.15 -9.12 -21.69
C THR A 301 7.91 -9.30 -22.56
N THR A 302 8.07 -9.20 -23.87
CA THR A 302 7.02 -9.46 -24.86
C THR A 302 7.64 -10.28 -25.99
N TYR A 303 7.09 -11.45 -26.27
CA TYR A 303 7.64 -12.43 -27.24
C TYR A 303 9.12 -12.75 -26.98
N GLY A 304 9.52 -12.89 -25.71
CA GLY A 304 10.91 -13.15 -25.30
C GLY A 304 11.86 -11.95 -25.36
N LEU A 305 11.44 -10.83 -25.91
CA LEU A 305 12.24 -9.60 -26.00
C LEU A 305 12.00 -8.68 -24.77
N PRO A 306 13.02 -7.96 -24.26
CA PRO A 306 12.93 -7.12 -23.05
C PRO A 306 12.25 -5.76 -23.32
N ILE A 307 11.17 -5.74 -24.13
CA ILE A 307 10.49 -4.51 -24.55
C ILE A 307 9.95 -3.74 -23.35
N GLY A 308 9.34 -4.42 -22.39
CA GLY A 308 8.83 -3.78 -21.17
C GLY A 308 9.95 -3.23 -20.31
N LEU A 309 11.09 -3.92 -20.19
CA LEU A 309 12.26 -3.42 -19.48
C LEU A 309 12.80 -2.13 -20.11
N LEU A 310 12.91 -2.08 -21.43
CA LEU A 310 13.33 -0.86 -22.13
C LEU A 310 12.33 0.29 -21.91
N LYS A 311 11.03 0.00 -21.96
CA LYS A 311 9.99 0.98 -21.61
C LYS A 311 10.15 1.46 -20.16
N LEU A 312 10.36 0.56 -19.20
CA LEU A 312 10.57 0.91 -17.81
C LEU A 312 11.74 1.88 -17.66
N LEU A 313 12.89 1.57 -18.23
CA LEU A 313 14.08 2.42 -18.18
C LEU A 313 13.87 3.79 -18.82
N TYR A 314 13.12 3.85 -19.91
CA TYR A 314 12.77 5.11 -20.57
C TYR A 314 11.80 5.96 -19.74
N PHE A 315 10.69 5.36 -19.27
CA PHE A 315 9.67 6.09 -18.53
C PHE A 315 10.09 6.39 -17.09
N ALA A 316 10.96 5.61 -16.46
CA ALA A 316 11.53 5.90 -15.16
C ALA A 316 12.26 7.25 -15.10
N ARG A 317 12.87 7.69 -16.23
CA ARG A 317 13.51 9.01 -16.34
C ARG A 317 12.51 10.16 -16.45
N LYS A 318 11.23 9.88 -16.64
CA LYS A 318 10.15 10.86 -16.78
C LYS A 318 9.25 10.94 -15.56
N ILE A 319 9.58 10.19 -14.51
CA ILE A 319 8.85 10.24 -13.26
C ILE A 319 9.03 11.62 -12.65
N ASP A 320 7.93 12.30 -12.44
CA ASP A 320 7.88 13.68 -11.93
C ASP A 320 7.18 13.79 -10.58
N ARG A 321 6.69 12.68 -10.01
CA ARG A 321 6.06 12.62 -8.71
C ARG A 321 6.77 11.67 -7.77
N VAL A 322 6.60 11.90 -6.47
CA VAL A 322 7.19 11.08 -5.40
C VAL A 322 6.14 10.65 -4.40
N ARG A 323 6.43 9.58 -3.65
CA ARG A 323 5.64 9.18 -2.49
C ARG A 323 6.50 9.17 -1.24
N LEU A 324 6.11 9.95 -0.20
CA LEU A 324 6.63 9.80 1.15
C LEU A 324 5.88 8.60 1.78
N MET A 325 6.52 7.43 1.75
CA MET A 325 5.90 6.18 2.15
C MET A 325 6.12 5.82 3.63
N ALA A 326 7.15 6.38 4.26
CA ALA A 326 7.42 6.15 5.67
C ALA A 326 8.07 7.37 6.31
N LEU A 327 7.57 7.76 7.48
CA LEU A 327 8.17 8.76 8.37
C LEU A 327 7.99 8.28 9.80
N GLY A 328 9.07 7.99 10.49
CA GLY A 328 9.06 7.48 11.85
C GLY A 328 9.94 8.29 12.78
N VAL A 329 9.45 8.53 14.00
CA VAL A 329 10.18 9.20 15.08
C VAL A 329 10.10 8.35 16.33
N LYS A 330 11.23 7.96 16.92
CA LYS A 330 11.29 7.20 18.17
C LYS A 330 10.50 7.91 19.29
N ALA A 331 9.87 7.16 20.17
CA ALA A 331 8.95 7.68 21.19
C ALA A 331 9.55 8.81 22.05
N GLY A 332 10.80 8.70 22.48
CA GLY A 332 11.52 9.72 23.27
C GLY A 332 11.79 11.04 22.55
N TRP A 333 11.62 11.06 21.21
CA TRP A 333 11.86 12.22 20.35
C TRP A 333 10.59 12.81 19.75
N ARG A 334 9.43 12.21 20.00
CA ARG A 334 8.14 12.75 19.58
C ARG A 334 7.84 14.09 20.25
N ARG A 335 6.97 14.89 19.65
CA ARG A 335 6.56 16.24 20.11
C ARG A 335 7.71 17.25 20.21
N ARG A 336 8.86 16.95 19.65
CA ARG A 336 10.00 17.89 19.53
C ARG A 336 10.07 18.52 18.13
N GLY A 337 9.10 18.25 17.26
CA GLY A 337 9.01 18.79 15.89
C GLY A 337 10.00 18.19 14.90
N ILE A 338 10.62 17.04 15.21
CA ILE A 338 11.58 16.36 14.30
C ILE A 338 10.85 15.88 13.03
N ASP A 339 9.61 15.48 13.14
CA ASP A 339 8.70 15.18 12.03
C ASP A 339 8.55 16.38 11.09
N ALA A 340 8.28 17.57 11.61
CA ALA A 340 8.17 18.80 10.82
C ALA A 340 9.49 19.14 10.12
N VAL A 341 10.64 18.96 10.78
CA VAL A 341 11.97 19.19 10.17
C VAL A 341 12.21 18.22 9.02
N LEU A 342 11.90 16.92 9.19
CA LEU A 342 12.01 15.91 8.13
C LEU A 342 11.09 16.21 6.95
N VAL A 343 9.83 16.63 7.21
CA VAL A 343 8.87 17.01 6.17
C VAL A 343 9.38 18.21 5.38
N VAL A 344 9.84 19.28 6.05
CA VAL A 344 10.37 20.48 5.37
C VAL A 344 11.60 20.13 4.53
N GLU A 345 12.53 19.33 5.08
CA GLU A 345 13.73 18.92 4.35
C GLU A 345 13.37 18.06 3.12
N THR A 346 12.40 17.15 3.27
CA THR A 346 11.87 16.34 2.15
C THR A 346 11.29 17.23 1.05
N ILE A 347 10.42 18.19 1.41
CA ILE A 347 9.82 19.12 0.43
C ILE A 347 10.88 19.91 -0.32
N ARG A 348 11.88 20.45 0.40
CA ARG A 348 12.98 21.20 -0.20
C ARG A 348 13.79 20.36 -1.17
N ARG A 349 14.04 19.09 -0.84
CA ARG A 349 14.80 18.17 -1.71
C ARG A 349 13.99 17.74 -2.93
N VAL A 350 12.71 17.44 -2.75
CA VAL A 350 11.77 17.13 -3.85
C VAL A 350 11.77 18.26 -4.87
N HIS A 351 11.61 19.51 -4.39
CA HIS A 351 11.64 20.70 -5.26
C HIS A 351 12.99 20.86 -5.97
N ARG A 352 14.11 20.74 -5.23
CA ARG A 352 15.47 20.90 -5.79
C ARG A 352 15.79 19.84 -6.84
N LEU A 353 15.26 18.64 -6.71
CA LEU A 353 15.44 17.53 -7.65
C LEU A 353 14.52 17.62 -8.88
N GLY A 354 13.63 18.63 -8.95
CA GLY A 354 12.79 18.88 -10.12
C GLY A 354 11.49 18.08 -10.17
N TYR A 355 11.12 17.37 -9.10
CA TYR A 355 9.81 16.73 -9.04
C TYR A 355 8.69 17.77 -8.94
N GLN A 356 7.52 17.47 -9.51
CA GLN A 356 6.38 18.39 -9.58
C GLN A 356 5.42 18.29 -8.39
N GLY A 357 5.56 17.26 -7.58
CA GLY A 357 4.70 17.02 -6.41
C GLY A 357 4.78 15.61 -5.90
N GLY A 358 3.90 15.27 -4.98
CA GLY A 358 3.86 13.92 -4.45
C GLY A 358 2.78 13.69 -3.41
N GLU A 359 2.68 12.43 -3.03
CA GLU A 359 1.76 11.92 -2.03
C GLU A 359 2.48 11.60 -0.73
N VAL A 360 1.81 11.88 0.39
CA VAL A 360 2.16 11.39 1.73
C VAL A 360 1.10 10.36 2.10
N SER A 361 1.46 9.10 2.18
CA SER A 361 0.49 8.03 2.43
C SER A 361 1.14 6.78 3.05
N TRP A 362 0.39 6.06 3.80
CA TRP A 362 -0.91 6.41 4.40
C TRP A 362 -0.74 6.84 5.85
N THR A 363 -1.68 7.61 6.37
CA THR A 363 -1.77 7.97 7.78
C THR A 363 -3.08 7.46 8.36
N LEU A 364 -3.08 7.09 9.64
CA LEU A 364 -4.29 6.68 10.36
C LEU A 364 -5.20 7.87 10.60
N GLU A 365 -6.53 7.67 10.51
CA GLU A 365 -7.53 8.72 10.76
C GLU A 365 -7.42 9.37 12.13
N ASP A 366 -6.99 8.62 13.14
CA ASP A 366 -6.84 9.04 14.53
C ASP A 366 -5.42 9.46 14.92
N ASN A 367 -4.49 9.54 13.96
CA ASN A 367 -3.15 10.08 14.21
C ASN A 367 -3.13 11.60 14.03
N ASP A 368 -3.84 12.31 14.92
CA ASP A 368 -4.02 13.76 14.86
C ASP A 368 -2.70 14.54 14.75
N LEU A 369 -1.65 14.08 15.41
CA LEU A 369 -0.37 14.81 15.42
C LEU A 369 0.24 14.84 14.02
N ILE A 370 0.35 13.68 13.37
CA ILE A 370 0.95 13.62 12.03
C ILE A 370 0.02 14.25 10.98
N ASN A 371 -1.31 14.05 11.09
CA ASN A 371 -2.26 14.62 10.16
C ASN A 371 -2.21 16.16 10.18
N ARG A 372 -2.16 16.79 11.36
CA ARG A 372 -1.96 18.24 11.50
C ARG A 372 -0.61 18.72 10.97
N THR A 373 0.47 17.97 11.17
CA THR A 373 1.80 18.28 10.62
C THR A 373 1.77 18.29 9.08
N ILE A 374 1.11 17.29 8.49
CA ILE A 374 0.97 17.16 7.04
C ILE A 374 0.11 18.31 6.46
N GLU A 375 -1.03 18.61 7.07
CA GLU A 375 -1.86 19.77 6.69
C GLU A 375 -1.11 21.09 6.79
N ALA A 376 -0.40 21.32 7.91
CA ALA A 376 0.42 22.52 8.11
C ALA A 376 1.56 22.65 7.10
N SER A 377 2.02 21.53 6.53
CA SER A 377 3.02 21.52 5.45
C SER A 377 2.47 21.93 4.08
N GLY A 378 1.14 22.13 3.96
CA GLY A 378 0.46 22.52 2.73
C GLY A 378 -0.03 21.33 1.90
N CYS A 379 -0.15 20.14 2.48
CA CYS A 379 -0.80 19.01 1.84
C CYS A 379 -2.32 19.09 1.99
N THR A 380 -3.05 18.58 1.00
CA THR A 380 -4.51 18.40 1.02
C THR A 380 -4.82 16.90 0.99
N ARG A 381 -5.83 16.48 1.75
CA ARG A 381 -6.29 15.10 1.71
C ARG A 381 -7.02 14.85 0.39
N THR A 382 -6.54 13.87 -0.38
CA THR A 382 -7.07 13.54 -1.71
C THR A 382 -7.72 12.18 -1.75
N LYS A 383 -7.25 11.21 -0.94
CA LYS A 383 -7.80 9.87 -0.94
C LYS A 383 -8.10 9.39 0.48
N ARG A 384 -9.08 8.52 0.58
CA ARG A 384 -9.39 7.76 1.79
C ARG A 384 -9.51 6.28 1.46
N TYR A 385 -8.82 5.49 2.25
CA TYR A 385 -8.90 4.04 2.21
C TYR A 385 -9.56 3.54 3.49
N ARG A 386 -10.30 2.44 3.38
CA ARG A 386 -11.01 1.87 4.52
C ARG A 386 -10.64 0.42 4.73
N VAL A 387 -10.36 0.08 5.97
CA VAL A 387 -10.28 -1.29 6.43
C VAL A 387 -11.60 -1.66 7.07
N TYR A 388 -12.11 -2.84 6.72
CA TYR A 388 -13.36 -3.39 7.22
C TYR A 388 -13.10 -4.57 8.14
N ARG A 389 -14.08 -4.89 8.97
CA ARG A 389 -14.07 -6.07 9.84
C ARG A 389 -15.42 -6.76 9.84
N ALA A 390 -15.43 -8.07 10.13
CA ALA A 390 -16.63 -8.85 10.46
C ALA A 390 -16.25 -9.97 11.42
N GLN A 391 -17.24 -10.51 12.12
CA GLN A 391 -17.09 -11.79 12.82
C GLN A 391 -17.10 -12.94 11.80
N THR A 392 -16.48 -14.06 12.16
CA THR A 392 -16.42 -15.24 11.28
C THR A 392 -17.66 -16.14 11.43
N GLY A 393 -18.41 -16.00 12.49
CA GLY A 393 -19.63 -16.78 12.70
C GLY A 393 -20.47 -16.25 13.79
#